data_8fb13cb97bb6c330c4da733f48fee881
#
_entry.id   8fb13cb97bb6c330c4da733f48fee881
#
_cell.length_a   1.000
_cell.length_b   1.000
_cell.length_c   1.000
_cell.angle_alpha   90.00
_cell.angle_beta   90.00
_cell.angle_gamma   90.00
#
_symmetry.space_group_name_H-M   'P 1'
#
loop_
_entity.id
_entity.type
_entity.pdbx_description
1 polymer ?
#
loop_
_entity_poly.entity_id
_entity_poly.type
_entity_poly.pdbx_seq_one_letter_code
_entity_poly.pdbx_strand_id
1 'polypeptide(L)'
;MLRAKRHIFVTKSLWEYHLEGYNAARRQGINASDPSFLTRLKEQSPAAEPAVGTPGRRYLNALDAIVLNNLYCTPQHRPGSLLLKHKLPILSIEQCADELSFDKAIVQSVMDKRVIYGFDNPQYAFRDIKHLPVINETAKNVMSVNDAKNMLILTDESEYQNKYEFIDAIRNTNYDIVIIQPLFKRNQTYTPEEIASLQYKKNGTKRLLIAQMNVSEANGRDYFWQKDWQVGYPSWLVRLSFVDEDSVIAKYWAVEWQRIIARHFKSIVDSGFDGVFFTGLENHLYFEKQTPLE
;
A
#
# COMPACT_ATOMS: atom_id res chain seq x y z
N MET A 1 -16.02 25.72 -13.65
CA MET A 1 -14.60 25.39 -13.55
C MET A 1 -14.45 24.15 -12.65
N LEU A 2 -14.49 22.95 -13.24
CA LEU A 2 -14.32 21.70 -12.50
C LEU A 2 -12.84 21.62 -12.08
N ARG A 3 -12.55 21.77 -10.77
CA ARG A 3 -11.22 21.43 -10.23
C ARG A 3 -11.01 19.94 -10.50
N ALA A 4 -9.96 19.60 -11.23
CA ALA A 4 -9.54 18.21 -11.40
C ALA A 4 -9.43 17.57 -10.01
N LYS A 5 -10.16 16.46 -9.79
CA LYS A 5 -10.12 15.72 -8.53
C LYS A 5 -8.69 15.23 -8.35
N ARG A 6 -7.99 15.68 -7.30
CA ARG A 6 -6.65 15.17 -6.97
C ARG A 6 -6.80 13.76 -6.45
N HIS A 7 -6.17 12.78 -7.09
CA HIS A 7 -6.14 11.41 -6.62
C HIS A 7 -5.12 11.25 -5.51
N ILE A 8 -5.45 10.42 -4.54
CA ILE A 8 -4.62 10.14 -3.37
C ILE A 8 -3.69 8.99 -3.69
N PHE A 9 -2.39 9.16 -3.49
CA PHE A 9 -1.37 8.13 -3.69
C PHE A 9 -0.82 7.67 -2.36
N VAL A 10 -0.95 6.38 -2.08
CA VAL A 10 -0.48 5.72 -0.87
C VAL A 10 0.44 4.58 -1.26
N THR A 11 1.54 4.39 -0.56
CA THR A 11 2.50 3.32 -0.83
C THR A 11 2.82 2.54 0.44
N LYS A 12 3.11 1.25 0.27
CA LYS A 12 3.47 0.33 1.35
C LYS A 12 4.97 0.28 1.66
N SER A 13 5.84 0.88 0.85
CA SER A 13 7.30 0.68 0.96
C SER A 13 8.08 1.97 1.06
N LEU A 14 9.16 1.92 1.86
CA LEU A 14 10.08 3.02 2.11
C LEU A 14 11.52 2.72 1.69
N TRP A 15 11.74 1.64 1.02
CA TRP A 15 13.09 1.12 0.72
C TRP A 15 13.93 2.03 -0.16
N GLU A 16 13.34 2.92 -0.94
CA GLU A 16 14.09 3.85 -1.80
C GLU A 16 15.03 4.79 -1.01
N TYR A 17 14.72 5.09 0.25
CA TYR A 17 15.61 5.89 1.10
C TYR A 17 16.89 5.16 1.50
N HIS A 18 16.77 3.88 1.80
CA HIS A 18 17.94 3.05 2.07
C HIS A 18 18.78 2.84 0.80
N LEU A 19 18.10 2.80 -0.36
CA LEU A 19 18.73 2.61 -1.66
C LEU A 19 19.60 3.78 -2.08
N GLU A 20 19.16 5.02 -1.90
CA GLU A 20 19.99 6.19 -2.22
C GLU A 20 21.27 6.22 -1.38
N GLY A 21 21.19 5.92 -0.08
CA GLY A 21 22.37 5.78 0.78
C GLY A 21 23.27 4.62 0.37
N TYR A 22 22.71 3.48 0.04
CA TYR A 22 23.40 2.29 -0.44
C TYR A 22 24.10 2.53 -1.79
N ASN A 23 23.38 3.09 -2.75
CA ASN A 23 23.92 3.40 -4.08
C ASN A 23 24.97 4.51 -4.05
N ALA A 24 24.81 5.52 -3.19
CA ALA A 24 25.80 6.56 -3.00
C ALA A 24 27.10 5.99 -2.41
N ALA A 25 27.00 5.07 -1.44
CA ALA A 25 28.14 4.41 -0.83
C ALA A 25 28.89 3.50 -1.84
N ARG A 26 28.16 2.76 -2.67
CA ARG A 26 28.77 1.94 -3.74
C ARG A 26 29.50 2.77 -4.79
N ARG A 27 28.95 3.90 -5.22
CA ARG A 27 29.64 4.84 -6.14
C ARG A 27 30.94 5.38 -5.55
N GLN A 28 31.09 5.36 -4.22
CA GLN A 28 32.29 5.76 -3.50
C GLN A 28 33.24 4.57 -3.24
N GLY A 29 32.99 3.39 -3.79
CA GLY A 29 33.82 2.19 -3.60
C GLY A 29 33.72 1.55 -2.23
N ILE A 30 32.72 1.88 -1.43
CA ILE A 30 32.50 1.34 -0.10
C ILE A 30 31.84 -0.04 -0.22
N ASN A 31 32.37 -1.06 0.47
CA ASN A 31 31.78 -2.39 0.50
C ASN A 31 30.44 -2.38 1.25
N ALA A 32 29.37 -2.30 0.48
CA ALA A 32 28.00 -2.19 0.97
C ALA A 32 27.46 -3.49 1.63
N SER A 33 28.19 -4.61 1.51
CA SER A 33 27.85 -5.89 2.16
C SER A 33 28.48 -6.03 3.55
N ASP A 34 29.30 -5.08 3.97
CA ASP A 34 29.91 -5.07 5.31
C ASP A 34 28.84 -4.75 6.37
N PRO A 35 28.58 -5.65 7.35
CA PRO A 35 27.63 -5.39 8.43
C PRO A 35 27.96 -4.13 9.23
N SER A 36 29.25 -3.78 9.37
CA SER A 36 29.68 -2.56 10.05
C SER A 36 29.32 -1.30 9.28
N PHE A 37 29.21 -1.38 7.96
CA PHE A 37 28.76 -0.30 7.09
C PHE A 37 27.26 -0.06 7.24
N LEU A 38 26.44 -1.12 7.28
CA LEU A 38 25.00 -1.03 7.52
C LEU A 38 24.70 -0.46 8.91
N THR A 39 25.51 -0.81 9.91
CA THR A 39 25.40 -0.23 11.27
C THR A 39 25.76 1.25 11.25
N ARG A 40 26.85 1.65 10.58
CA ARG A 40 27.26 3.05 10.44
C ARG A 40 26.27 3.87 9.63
N LEU A 41 25.65 3.30 8.58
CA LEU A 41 24.54 3.96 7.85
C LEU A 41 23.33 4.21 8.75
N LYS A 42 23.02 3.29 9.67
CA LYS A 42 21.96 3.47 10.67
C LYS A 42 22.28 4.53 11.70
N GLU A 43 23.57 4.64 12.09
CA GLU A 43 24.04 5.55 13.13
C GLU A 43 24.42 6.95 12.63
N GLN A 44 24.96 7.06 11.40
CA GLN A 44 25.53 8.29 10.86
C GLN A 44 24.61 9.05 9.87
N SER A 45 23.50 8.48 9.49
CA SER A 45 22.47 9.27 8.81
C SER A 45 21.57 9.94 9.86
N PRO A 46 21.90 11.15 10.30
CA PRO A 46 20.82 12.01 10.71
C PRO A 46 19.95 12.09 9.46
N ALA A 47 18.72 11.66 9.58
CA ALA A 47 17.79 11.60 8.46
C ALA A 47 17.68 12.98 7.81
N ALA A 48 18.60 13.28 6.92
CA ALA A 48 18.57 14.46 6.10
C ALA A 48 17.47 14.26 5.07
N GLU A 49 16.54 15.22 4.99
CA GLU A 49 15.56 15.21 3.91
C GLU A 49 16.31 15.09 2.57
N PRO A 50 15.84 14.22 1.65
CA PRO A 50 16.41 14.15 0.32
C PRO A 50 16.50 15.56 -0.28
N ALA A 51 17.62 15.91 -0.86
CA ALA A 51 17.82 17.22 -1.42
C ALA A 51 16.75 17.53 -2.49
N VAL A 52 16.40 18.80 -2.63
CA VAL A 52 15.45 19.28 -3.64
C VAL A 52 15.94 18.81 -5.03
N GLY A 53 15.03 18.21 -5.83
CA GLY A 53 15.34 17.72 -7.17
C GLY A 53 15.82 16.26 -7.24
N THR A 54 16.15 15.61 -6.13
CA THR A 54 16.49 14.18 -6.14
C THR A 54 15.27 13.30 -6.42
N PRO A 55 15.45 12.07 -6.96
CA PRO A 55 14.36 11.11 -7.17
C PRO A 55 13.57 10.85 -5.88
N GLY A 56 14.24 10.63 -4.75
CA GLY A 56 13.60 10.40 -3.46
C GLY A 56 12.71 11.58 -3.02
N ARG A 57 13.16 12.83 -3.22
CA ARG A 57 12.33 14.00 -2.92
C ARG A 57 11.11 14.09 -3.82
N ARG A 58 11.26 13.80 -5.11
CA ARG A 58 10.13 13.77 -6.06
C ARG A 58 9.13 12.70 -5.69
N TYR A 59 9.60 11.51 -5.30
CA TYR A 59 8.77 10.40 -4.84
C TYR A 59 7.92 10.82 -3.62
N LEU A 60 8.55 11.33 -2.55
CA LEU A 60 7.80 11.77 -1.36
C LEU A 60 6.79 12.86 -1.65
N ASN A 61 7.14 13.81 -2.50
CA ASN A 61 6.23 14.90 -2.85
C ASN A 61 5.04 14.43 -3.71
N ALA A 62 5.15 13.25 -4.32
CA ALA A 62 4.08 12.64 -5.11
C ALA A 62 3.08 11.84 -4.26
N LEU A 63 3.44 11.50 -3.00
CA LEU A 63 2.62 10.71 -2.10
C LEU A 63 1.71 11.58 -1.23
N ASP A 64 0.55 11.04 -0.88
CA ASP A 64 -0.38 11.62 0.09
C ASP A 64 -0.32 10.90 1.44
N ALA A 65 0.17 9.65 1.49
CA ALA A 65 0.42 8.89 2.70
C ALA A 65 1.39 7.72 2.47
N ILE A 66 1.85 7.14 3.56
CA ILE A 66 2.70 5.95 3.58
C ILE A 66 2.09 4.92 4.51
N VAL A 67 2.10 3.65 4.08
CA VAL A 67 1.70 2.51 4.92
C VAL A 67 2.95 1.79 5.41
N LEU A 68 3.04 1.58 6.73
CA LEU A 68 4.09 0.81 7.38
C LEU A 68 3.50 -0.47 8.00
N ASN A 69 4.31 -1.51 8.10
CA ASN A 69 3.93 -2.74 8.76
C ASN A 69 4.56 -2.81 10.16
N ASN A 70 3.79 -3.31 11.14
CA ASN A 70 4.28 -3.65 12.48
C ASN A 70 5.04 -2.52 13.20
N LEU A 71 4.43 -1.35 13.23
CA LEU A 71 5.00 -0.17 13.88
C LEU A 71 4.89 -0.24 15.40
N TYR A 72 3.84 -0.91 15.90
CA TYR A 72 3.48 -0.97 17.31
C TYR A 72 3.53 -2.37 17.92
N CYS A 73 2.98 -3.38 17.23
CA CYS A 73 2.86 -4.73 17.79
C CYS A 73 4.16 -5.53 17.73
N THR A 74 5.02 -5.26 16.74
CA THR A 74 6.33 -5.91 16.64
C THR A 74 7.39 -4.86 16.30
N PRO A 75 7.79 -3.99 17.22
CA PRO A 75 8.56 -2.79 16.93
C PRO A 75 10.04 -3.07 16.59
N GLN A 76 10.30 -4.04 15.74
CA GLN A 76 11.66 -4.31 15.24
C GLN A 76 12.16 -3.25 14.24
N HIS A 77 11.25 -2.48 13.68
CA HIS A 77 11.54 -1.47 12.65
C HIS A 77 10.89 -0.15 13.00
N ARG A 78 11.52 0.63 13.88
CA ARG A 78 11.10 2.04 14.01
C ARG A 78 11.31 2.72 12.65
N PRO A 79 10.30 3.43 12.11
CA PRO A 79 10.48 4.20 10.90
C PRO A 79 11.66 5.14 11.13
N GLY A 80 12.56 5.21 10.16
CA GLY A 80 13.70 6.11 10.25
C GLY A 80 13.22 7.52 10.55
N SER A 81 14.03 8.28 11.30
CA SER A 81 13.71 9.65 11.73
C SER A 81 13.30 10.58 10.56
N LEU A 82 13.62 10.20 9.33
CA LEU A 82 13.28 10.91 8.11
C LEU A 82 11.78 10.97 7.85
N LEU A 83 11.07 9.84 7.99
CA LEU A 83 9.62 9.77 7.80
C LEU A 83 8.86 10.56 8.86
N LEU A 84 9.39 10.54 10.08
CA LEU A 84 8.82 11.30 11.19
C LEU A 84 8.97 12.81 10.99
N LYS A 85 9.98 13.24 10.21
CA LYS A 85 10.20 14.65 9.84
C LYS A 85 9.35 15.08 8.66
N HIS A 86 9.02 14.16 7.73
CA HIS A 86 8.06 14.44 6.68
C HIS A 86 6.66 14.49 7.25
N LYS A 87 5.89 15.51 6.88
CA LYS A 87 4.49 15.68 7.29
C LYS A 87 3.52 14.77 6.54
N LEU A 88 4.02 13.66 5.97
CA LEU A 88 3.16 12.67 5.34
C LEU A 88 2.41 11.87 6.41
N PRO A 89 1.10 11.68 6.26
CA PRO A 89 0.34 10.78 7.10
C PRO A 89 0.93 9.36 7.06
N ILE A 90 1.06 8.74 8.24
CA ILE A 90 1.49 7.36 8.36
C ILE A 90 0.28 6.52 8.73
N LEU A 91 -0.01 5.53 7.88
CA LEU A 91 -0.97 4.47 8.14
C LEU A 91 -0.16 3.24 8.58
N SER A 92 -0.68 2.45 9.52
CA SER A 92 0.02 1.26 9.99
C SER A 92 -0.82 0.01 9.84
N ILE A 93 -0.21 -1.06 9.34
CA ILE A 93 -0.79 -2.40 9.31
C ILE A 93 -0.08 -3.22 10.38
N GLU A 94 -0.83 -3.66 11.39
CA GLU A 94 -0.29 -4.33 12.57
C GLU A 94 -0.72 -5.79 12.62
N GLN A 95 0.25 -6.69 12.75
CA GLN A 95 0.01 -8.05 13.16
C GLN A 95 0.32 -8.16 14.65
N CYS A 96 -0.72 -8.29 15.47
CA CYS A 96 -0.60 -8.38 16.92
C CYS A 96 -0.80 -9.81 17.39
N ALA A 97 -0.08 -10.19 18.43
CA ALA A 97 -0.15 -11.54 18.98
C ALA A 97 -1.48 -11.83 19.70
N ASP A 98 -2.11 -10.79 20.21
CA ASP A 98 -3.35 -10.85 20.98
C ASP A 98 -4.08 -9.49 20.98
N GLU A 99 -5.35 -9.51 21.42
CA GLU A 99 -6.21 -8.34 21.47
C GLU A 99 -5.65 -7.25 22.40
N LEU A 100 -5.08 -7.61 23.54
CA LEU A 100 -4.49 -6.64 24.48
C LEU A 100 -3.32 -5.88 23.85
N SER A 101 -2.49 -6.57 23.07
CA SER A 101 -1.39 -5.95 22.31
C SER A 101 -1.93 -5.00 21.26
N PHE A 102 -3.03 -5.36 20.60
CA PHE A 102 -3.69 -4.49 19.63
C PHE A 102 -4.30 -3.25 20.28
N ASP A 103 -4.98 -3.40 21.44
CA ASP A 103 -5.52 -2.27 22.19
C ASP A 103 -4.44 -1.26 22.59
N LYS A 104 -3.27 -1.73 23.05
CA LYS A 104 -2.12 -0.87 23.32
C LYS A 104 -1.63 -0.14 22.07
N ALA A 105 -1.59 -0.85 20.93
CA ALA A 105 -1.20 -0.28 19.65
C ALA A 105 -2.18 0.82 19.21
N ILE A 106 -3.49 0.63 19.41
CA ILE A 106 -4.52 1.63 19.16
C ILE A 106 -4.27 2.90 19.98
N VAL A 107 -4.09 2.76 21.28
CA VAL A 107 -3.85 3.90 22.18
C VAL A 107 -2.60 4.68 21.71
N GLN A 108 -1.50 3.98 21.43
CA GLN A 108 -0.28 4.63 20.98
C GLN A 108 -0.45 5.29 19.61
N SER A 109 -1.18 4.65 18.68
CA SER A 109 -1.43 5.21 17.35
C SER A 109 -2.21 6.53 17.41
N VAL A 110 -3.18 6.62 18.33
CA VAL A 110 -3.94 7.85 18.58
C VAL A 110 -3.05 8.97 19.11
N MET A 111 -2.17 8.64 20.07
CA MET A 111 -1.19 9.61 20.62
C MET A 111 -0.24 10.13 19.52
N ASP A 112 0.17 9.24 18.63
CA ASP A 112 1.05 9.55 17.50
C ASP A 112 0.32 10.17 16.31
N LYS A 113 -1.02 10.32 16.37
CA LYS A 113 -1.90 10.82 15.29
C LYS A 113 -1.77 9.99 14.00
N ARG A 114 -1.75 8.67 14.13
CA ARG A 114 -1.66 7.71 13.04
C ARG A 114 -2.92 6.88 12.93
N VAL A 115 -3.16 6.36 11.73
CA VAL A 115 -4.27 5.45 11.45
C VAL A 115 -3.75 4.03 11.49
N ILE A 116 -4.46 3.15 12.17
CA ILE A 116 -4.08 1.75 12.37
C ILE A 116 -5.13 0.80 11.79
N TYR A 117 -4.66 -0.29 11.18
CA TYR A 117 -5.42 -1.50 10.87
C TYR A 117 -4.70 -2.69 11.49
N GLY A 118 -5.41 -3.53 12.23
CA GLY A 118 -4.82 -4.68 12.90
C GLY A 118 -5.48 -6.00 12.51
N PHE A 119 -4.71 -7.07 12.59
CA PHE A 119 -5.17 -8.44 12.48
C PHE A 119 -4.34 -9.35 13.40
N ASP A 120 -4.96 -10.41 13.87
CA ASP A 120 -4.38 -11.43 14.75
C ASP A 120 -3.80 -12.60 13.94
N ASN A 121 -4.45 -12.98 12.85
CA ASN A 121 -4.07 -14.12 12.03
C ASN A 121 -3.84 -13.70 10.57
N PRO A 122 -2.61 -13.87 10.04
CA PRO A 122 -2.28 -13.53 8.65
C PRO A 122 -3.14 -14.26 7.61
N GLN A 123 -3.63 -15.46 7.92
CA GLN A 123 -4.47 -16.24 7.01
C GLN A 123 -5.81 -15.56 6.71
N TYR A 124 -6.31 -14.77 7.65
CA TYR A 124 -7.58 -14.05 7.53
C TYR A 124 -7.39 -12.53 7.38
N ALA A 125 -6.15 -12.09 7.23
CA ALA A 125 -5.86 -10.68 6.99
C ALA A 125 -6.53 -10.22 5.70
N PHE A 126 -7.16 -9.04 5.75
CA PHE A 126 -7.78 -8.36 4.60
C PHE A 126 -9.01 -9.06 4.00
N ARG A 127 -9.62 -10.02 4.71
CA ARG A 127 -10.71 -10.85 4.23
C ARG A 127 -12.07 -10.50 4.82
N ASP A 128 -12.11 -10.05 6.07
CA ASP A 128 -13.34 -9.79 6.80
C ASP A 128 -13.34 -8.44 7.53
N ILE A 129 -14.52 -8.03 7.98
CA ILE A 129 -14.75 -6.79 8.72
C ILE A 129 -14.84 -7.15 10.21
N LYS A 130 -13.71 -7.23 10.92
CA LYS A 130 -13.64 -7.74 12.30
C LYS A 130 -13.96 -6.71 13.38
N HIS A 131 -13.58 -5.47 13.20
CA HIS A 131 -13.66 -4.48 14.28
C HIS A 131 -14.96 -3.67 14.19
N LEU A 132 -16.03 -4.22 14.75
CA LEU A 132 -17.28 -3.50 14.96
C LEU A 132 -17.62 -3.46 16.45
N PRO A 133 -17.89 -2.29 17.04
CA PRO A 133 -17.92 -0.95 16.41
C PRO A 133 -16.54 -0.50 15.91
N VAL A 134 -16.55 0.38 14.90
CA VAL A 134 -15.31 0.88 14.28
C VAL A 134 -14.49 1.68 15.29
N ILE A 135 -13.21 1.34 15.42
CA ILE A 135 -12.29 2.02 16.35
C ILE A 135 -12.11 3.47 15.92
N ASN A 136 -12.19 4.40 16.88
CA ASN A 136 -12.08 5.85 16.62
C ASN A 136 -13.10 6.35 15.57
N GLU A 137 -14.30 5.80 15.56
CA GLU A 137 -15.37 6.18 14.64
C GLU A 137 -15.67 7.68 14.69
N THR A 138 -15.85 8.28 13.52
CA THR A 138 -16.22 9.68 13.39
C THR A 138 -17.42 9.88 12.48
N ALA A 139 -18.26 10.88 12.80
CA ALA A 139 -19.37 11.33 11.95
C ALA A 139 -18.97 12.57 11.13
N LYS A 140 -17.71 12.64 10.68
CA LYS A 140 -17.19 13.74 9.84
C LYS A 140 -16.93 13.24 8.43
N ASN A 141 -17.08 14.14 7.45
CA ASN A 141 -16.61 13.88 6.10
C ASN A 141 -15.07 13.79 6.09
N VAL A 142 -14.55 12.76 5.43
CA VAL A 142 -13.12 12.56 5.21
C VAL A 142 -12.81 12.95 3.77
N MET A 143 -12.04 14.01 3.60
CA MET A 143 -11.70 14.57 2.29
C MET A 143 -10.23 14.40 1.94
N SER A 144 -9.41 14.05 2.93
CA SER A 144 -7.98 13.76 2.80
C SER A 144 -7.56 12.69 3.80
N VAL A 145 -6.39 12.07 3.59
CA VAL A 145 -5.85 11.07 4.54
C VAL A 145 -5.61 11.67 5.92
N ASN A 146 -5.32 12.98 6.02
CA ASN A 146 -5.13 13.66 7.30
C ASN A 146 -6.42 13.73 8.16
N ASP A 147 -7.58 13.65 7.54
CA ASP A 147 -8.87 13.71 8.25
C ASP A 147 -9.23 12.36 8.87
N ALA A 148 -8.65 11.25 8.35
CA ALA A 148 -8.99 9.90 8.73
C ALA A 148 -8.52 9.55 10.16
N LYS A 149 -9.30 8.72 10.84
CA LYS A 149 -9.02 8.19 12.18
C LYS A 149 -8.95 6.67 12.23
N ASN A 150 -9.47 6.02 11.21
CA ASN A 150 -9.50 4.57 11.08
C ASN A 150 -9.47 4.16 9.61
N MET A 151 -9.13 2.90 9.35
CA MET A 151 -9.16 2.33 8.01
C MET A 151 -9.56 0.87 8.03
N LEU A 152 -10.14 0.43 6.92
CA LEU A 152 -10.39 -0.97 6.58
C LEU A 152 -9.58 -1.32 5.34
N ILE A 153 -8.90 -2.46 5.37
CA ILE A 153 -8.28 -3.08 4.19
C ILE A 153 -9.04 -4.38 3.94
N LEU A 154 -9.74 -4.46 2.81
CA LEU A 154 -10.60 -5.57 2.43
C LEU A 154 -10.31 -5.95 0.98
N THR A 155 -9.19 -6.63 0.76
CA THR A 155 -8.64 -6.93 -0.57
C THR A 155 -8.67 -8.41 -0.93
N ASP A 156 -9.16 -9.26 -0.02
CA ASP A 156 -9.51 -10.65 -0.29
C ASP A 156 -11.03 -10.82 -0.14
N GLU A 157 -11.70 -10.96 -1.28
CA GLU A 157 -13.16 -11.06 -1.36
C GLU A 157 -13.67 -12.51 -1.28
N SER A 158 -12.83 -13.47 -0.87
CA SER A 158 -13.15 -14.91 -0.89
C SER A 158 -14.35 -15.28 0.00
N GLU A 159 -14.56 -14.56 1.10
CA GLU A 159 -15.69 -14.80 2.02
C GLU A 159 -17.05 -14.32 1.47
N TYR A 160 -17.05 -13.48 0.44
CA TYR A 160 -18.26 -12.91 -0.13
C TYR A 160 -18.73 -13.72 -1.34
N GLN A 161 -19.98 -14.16 -1.34
CA GLN A 161 -20.52 -14.95 -2.44
C GLN A 161 -20.61 -14.14 -3.74
N ASN A 162 -20.99 -12.87 -3.64
CA ASN A 162 -21.18 -11.99 -4.77
C ASN A 162 -20.85 -10.53 -4.43
N LYS A 163 -20.76 -9.71 -5.48
CA LYS A 163 -20.39 -8.29 -5.39
C LYS A 163 -21.39 -7.46 -4.54
N TYR A 164 -22.67 -7.79 -4.56
CA TYR A 164 -23.70 -7.05 -3.79
C TYR A 164 -23.51 -7.24 -2.28
N GLU A 165 -23.25 -8.48 -1.85
CA GLU A 165 -22.94 -8.79 -0.46
C GLU A 165 -21.71 -8.05 0.02
N PHE A 166 -20.65 -8.01 -0.79
CA PHE A 166 -19.42 -7.28 -0.51
C PHE A 166 -19.65 -5.77 -0.37
N ILE A 167 -20.37 -5.18 -1.32
CA ILE A 167 -20.71 -3.75 -1.29
C ILE A 167 -21.56 -3.42 -0.07
N ASP A 168 -22.58 -4.24 0.23
CA ASP A 168 -23.48 -4.01 1.37
C ASP A 168 -22.72 -4.11 2.69
N ALA A 169 -21.82 -5.08 2.84
CA ALA A 169 -20.98 -5.22 4.01
C ALA A 169 -20.17 -3.95 4.28
N ILE A 170 -19.52 -3.38 3.25
CA ILE A 170 -18.75 -2.14 3.37
C ILE A 170 -19.65 -0.94 3.70
N ARG A 171 -20.78 -0.80 3.02
CA ARG A 171 -21.74 0.30 3.22
C ARG A 171 -22.31 0.34 4.63
N ASN A 172 -22.40 -0.81 5.30
CA ASN A 172 -22.85 -0.92 6.68
C ASN A 172 -21.80 -0.57 7.73
N THR A 173 -20.65 0.00 7.32
CA THR A 173 -19.56 0.44 8.21
C THR A 173 -19.36 1.96 8.20
N ASN A 174 -18.66 2.45 9.24
CA ASN A 174 -18.28 3.86 9.36
C ASN A 174 -16.75 4.08 9.24
N TYR A 175 -16.03 3.21 8.53
CA TYR A 175 -14.61 3.41 8.28
C TYR A 175 -14.34 4.66 7.46
N ASP A 176 -13.31 5.42 7.83
CA ASP A 176 -12.87 6.66 7.20
C ASP A 176 -12.14 6.42 5.89
N ILE A 177 -11.31 5.40 5.84
CA ILE A 177 -10.62 4.91 4.64
C ILE A 177 -11.02 3.46 4.42
N VAL A 178 -11.38 3.12 3.19
CA VAL A 178 -11.59 1.73 2.77
C VAL A 178 -10.70 1.44 1.56
N ILE A 179 -9.88 0.40 1.68
CA ILE A 179 -8.99 -0.07 0.62
C ILE A 179 -9.51 -1.40 0.10
N ILE A 180 -9.84 -1.48 -1.20
CA ILE A 180 -10.37 -2.68 -1.86
C ILE A 180 -9.63 -2.97 -3.16
N GLN A 181 -9.84 -4.14 -3.74
CA GLN A 181 -9.44 -4.41 -5.12
C GLN A 181 -10.25 -3.53 -6.09
N PRO A 182 -9.65 -3.04 -7.20
CA PRO A 182 -10.34 -2.21 -8.19
C PRO A 182 -11.42 -2.97 -8.98
N LEU A 183 -11.37 -4.29 -8.94
CA LEU A 183 -12.33 -5.21 -9.57
C LEU A 183 -12.69 -6.27 -8.53
N PHE A 184 -13.98 -6.50 -8.30
CA PHE A 184 -14.41 -7.58 -7.41
C PHE A 184 -13.94 -8.93 -7.96
N LYS A 185 -13.27 -9.73 -7.10
CA LYS A 185 -12.62 -11.00 -7.47
C LYS A 185 -11.73 -10.87 -8.73
N ARG A 186 -11.07 -9.71 -8.91
CA ARG A 186 -10.13 -9.34 -9.99
C ARG A 186 -10.70 -9.28 -11.40
N ASN A 187 -11.98 -9.54 -11.62
CA ASN A 187 -12.58 -9.62 -12.96
C ASN A 187 -13.96 -8.93 -13.12
N GLN A 188 -14.63 -8.56 -12.03
CA GLN A 188 -15.92 -7.88 -12.11
C GLN A 188 -15.78 -6.39 -11.81
N THR A 189 -16.10 -5.56 -12.78
CA THR A 189 -16.08 -4.10 -12.64
C THR A 189 -17.14 -3.62 -11.67
N TYR A 190 -16.83 -2.55 -10.94
CA TYR A 190 -17.83 -1.75 -10.23
C TYR A 190 -18.43 -0.72 -11.17
N THR A 191 -19.74 -0.47 -11.05
CA THR A 191 -20.37 0.64 -11.76
C THR A 191 -20.03 1.98 -11.08
N PRO A 192 -20.18 3.12 -11.79
CA PRO A 192 -20.00 4.44 -11.16
C PRO A 192 -20.89 4.66 -9.94
N GLU A 193 -22.13 4.13 -9.96
CA GLU A 193 -23.07 4.22 -8.85
C GLU A 193 -22.64 3.37 -7.65
N GLU A 194 -22.09 2.18 -7.90
CA GLU A 194 -21.54 1.32 -6.85
C GLU A 194 -20.34 2.01 -6.18
N ILE A 195 -19.39 2.54 -6.96
CA ILE A 195 -18.25 3.32 -6.44
C ILE A 195 -18.74 4.53 -5.64
N ALA A 196 -19.67 5.31 -6.20
CA ALA A 196 -20.24 6.47 -5.50
C ALA A 196 -20.90 6.07 -4.17
N SER A 197 -21.60 4.92 -4.14
CA SER A 197 -22.22 4.41 -2.91
C SER A 197 -21.21 3.99 -1.84
N LEU A 198 -20.07 3.42 -2.25
CA LEU A 198 -19.00 3.01 -1.37
C LEU A 198 -18.22 4.20 -0.76
N GLN A 199 -18.31 5.39 -1.37
CA GLN A 199 -17.70 6.62 -0.84
C GLN A 199 -18.49 7.23 0.33
N TYR A 200 -19.59 6.60 0.78
CA TYR A 200 -20.34 7.05 1.94
C TYR A 200 -20.31 6.00 3.06
N LYS A 201 -20.18 6.50 4.29
CA LYS A 201 -20.29 5.71 5.51
C LYS A 201 -21.76 5.39 5.81
N LYS A 202 -22.01 4.42 6.68
CA LYS A 202 -23.36 4.09 7.15
C LYS A 202 -24.09 5.31 7.73
N ASN A 203 -23.37 6.21 8.41
CA ASN A 203 -23.93 7.44 8.99
C ASN A 203 -24.16 8.57 7.96
N GLY A 204 -23.93 8.33 6.67
CA GLY A 204 -24.15 9.29 5.59
C GLY A 204 -23.01 10.26 5.33
N THR A 205 -21.93 10.25 6.13
CA THR A 205 -20.76 11.10 5.87
C THR A 205 -19.80 10.44 4.85
N LYS A 206 -18.93 11.25 4.22
CA LYS A 206 -18.00 10.75 3.21
C LYS A 206 -16.80 10.02 3.81
N ARG A 207 -16.33 9.00 3.13
CA ARG A 207 -15.05 8.30 3.32
C ARG A 207 -14.18 8.39 2.08
N LEU A 208 -12.91 8.01 2.22
CA LEU A 208 -12.03 7.77 1.08
C LEU A 208 -12.11 6.30 0.66
N LEU A 209 -12.40 6.09 -0.61
CA LEU A 209 -12.37 4.77 -1.26
C LEU A 209 -11.11 4.66 -2.12
N ILE A 210 -10.19 3.78 -1.72
CA ILE A 210 -8.86 3.62 -2.30
C ILE A 210 -8.78 2.26 -3.00
N ALA A 211 -8.29 2.23 -4.24
CA ALA A 211 -8.04 0.98 -4.95
C ALA A 211 -6.63 0.44 -4.66
N GLN A 212 -6.49 -0.85 -4.32
CA GLN A 212 -5.18 -1.49 -4.28
C GLN A 212 -4.68 -1.76 -5.70
N MET A 213 -3.39 -1.53 -5.95
CA MET A 213 -2.74 -1.82 -7.22
C MET A 213 -1.34 -2.37 -7.01
N ASN A 214 -1.10 -3.61 -7.41
CA ASN A 214 0.24 -4.19 -7.43
C ASN A 214 0.99 -3.72 -8.70
N VAL A 215 2.17 -3.12 -8.52
CA VAL A 215 2.93 -2.53 -9.65
C VAL A 215 4.03 -3.43 -10.20
N SER A 216 4.28 -4.55 -9.58
CA SER A 216 5.39 -5.45 -9.93
C SER A 216 5.02 -6.93 -10.04
N GLU A 217 3.74 -7.28 -9.89
CA GLU A 217 3.26 -8.64 -10.01
C GLU A 217 2.00 -8.71 -10.86
N ALA A 218 1.89 -9.73 -11.68
CA ALA A 218 0.70 -10.12 -12.42
C ALA A 218 0.11 -11.40 -11.81
N ASN A 219 -1.19 -11.42 -11.53
CA ASN A 219 -1.90 -12.59 -11.02
C ASN A 219 -2.64 -13.29 -12.17
N GLY A 220 -2.67 -14.60 -12.15
CA GLY A 220 -3.36 -15.42 -13.17
C GLY A 220 -4.86 -15.15 -13.30
N ARG A 221 -5.47 -14.47 -12.31
CA ARG A 221 -6.88 -14.06 -12.31
C ARG A 221 -7.11 -12.62 -12.76
N ASP A 222 -6.04 -11.86 -13.02
CA ASP A 222 -6.19 -10.48 -13.48
C ASP A 222 -6.81 -10.41 -14.88
N TYR A 223 -7.67 -9.44 -15.10
CA TYR A 223 -8.41 -9.26 -16.37
C TYR A 223 -7.51 -9.13 -17.61
N PHE A 224 -6.26 -8.72 -17.42
CA PHE A 224 -5.26 -8.57 -18.48
C PHE A 224 -4.39 -9.81 -18.68
N TRP A 225 -4.52 -10.84 -17.83
CA TRP A 225 -3.75 -12.07 -17.93
C TRP A 225 -4.07 -12.80 -19.23
N GLN A 226 -3.04 -13.30 -19.92
CA GLN A 226 -3.20 -14.07 -21.15
C GLN A 226 -2.95 -15.57 -20.89
N LYS A 227 -3.66 -16.42 -21.62
CA LYS A 227 -3.66 -17.88 -21.37
C LYS A 227 -2.30 -18.55 -21.55
N ASP A 228 -1.44 -17.96 -22.40
CA ASP A 228 -0.10 -18.44 -22.70
C ASP A 228 0.98 -17.86 -21.77
N TRP A 229 0.59 -16.97 -20.84
CA TRP A 229 1.54 -16.41 -19.89
C TRP A 229 1.92 -17.39 -18.80
N GLN A 230 3.23 -17.45 -18.53
CA GLN A 230 3.82 -18.26 -17.47
C GLN A 230 5.16 -17.66 -17.05
N VAL A 231 5.78 -18.21 -16.02
CA VAL A 231 7.15 -17.82 -15.64
C VAL A 231 8.09 -17.98 -16.84
N GLY A 232 8.79 -16.90 -17.20
CA GLY A 232 9.70 -16.82 -18.35
C GLY A 232 9.03 -16.46 -19.68
N TYR A 233 7.69 -16.43 -19.75
CA TYR A 233 6.99 -16.01 -20.97
C TYR A 233 5.72 -15.21 -20.65
N PRO A 234 5.62 -13.97 -21.12
CA PRO A 234 6.69 -13.20 -21.80
C PRO A 234 7.93 -13.00 -20.90
N SER A 235 9.05 -12.64 -21.48
CA SER A 235 10.37 -12.58 -20.80
C SER A 235 10.46 -11.61 -19.62
N TRP A 236 9.44 -10.78 -19.44
CA TRP A 236 9.33 -9.88 -18.30
C TRP A 236 8.60 -10.51 -17.10
N LEU A 237 7.97 -11.70 -17.23
CA LEU A 237 7.47 -12.53 -16.11
C LEU A 237 8.59 -13.44 -15.65
N VAL A 238 9.18 -13.22 -14.47
CA VAL A 238 10.48 -13.82 -14.11
C VAL A 238 10.40 -14.97 -13.12
N ARG A 239 9.47 -14.94 -12.17
CA ARG A 239 9.29 -16.00 -11.17
C ARG A 239 7.97 -15.86 -10.43
N LEU A 240 7.55 -16.92 -9.73
CA LEU A 240 6.42 -16.84 -8.80
C LEU A 240 6.68 -15.86 -7.67
N SER A 241 5.64 -15.19 -7.22
CA SER A 241 5.67 -14.30 -6.05
C SER A 241 6.14 -15.05 -4.80
N PHE A 242 6.67 -14.30 -3.84
CA PHE A 242 7.07 -14.84 -2.55
C PHE A 242 5.90 -15.00 -1.57
N VAL A 243 4.76 -14.38 -1.88
CA VAL A 243 3.61 -14.26 -0.97
C VAL A 243 2.29 -14.74 -1.57
N ASP A 244 2.21 -14.88 -2.88
CA ASP A 244 1.00 -15.31 -3.61
C ASP A 244 1.39 -16.24 -4.76
N GLU A 245 1.09 -17.53 -4.61
CA GLU A 245 1.46 -18.59 -5.59
C GLU A 245 0.80 -18.40 -6.96
N ASP A 246 -0.34 -17.69 -7.03
CA ASP A 246 -1.04 -17.35 -8.27
C ASP A 246 -0.43 -16.14 -8.98
N SER A 247 0.53 -15.46 -8.36
CA SER A 247 1.15 -14.24 -8.88
C SER A 247 2.57 -14.49 -9.38
N VAL A 248 2.95 -13.77 -10.45
CA VAL A 248 4.28 -13.81 -11.06
C VAL A 248 4.91 -12.42 -11.00
N ILE A 249 6.14 -12.34 -10.49
CA ILE A 249 6.91 -11.10 -10.43
C ILE A 249 7.28 -10.67 -11.86
N ALA A 250 6.99 -9.40 -12.17
CA ALA A 250 7.26 -8.78 -13.45
C ALA A 250 8.46 -7.83 -13.37
N LYS A 251 9.24 -7.75 -14.43
CA LYS A 251 10.24 -6.68 -14.61
C LYS A 251 9.52 -5.34 -14.74
N TYR A 252 9.44 -4.58 -13.65
CA TYR A 252 8.67 -3.33 -13.59
C TYR A 252 9.18 -2.25 -14.59
N TRP A 253 10.40 -2.40 -15.12
CA TRP A 253 10.96 -1.53 -16.17
C TRP A 253 10.66 -2.00 -17.60
N ALA A 254 10.04 -3.19 -17.79
CA ALA A 254 9.65 -3.65 -19.11
C ALA A 254 8.53 -2.78 -19.69
N VAL A 255 8.71 -2.32 -20.93
CA VAL A 255 7.78 -1.37 -21.57
C VAL A 255 6.38 -1.94 -21.72
N GLU A 256 6.28 -3.24 -22.02
CA GLU A 256 5.00 -3.96 -22.13
C GLU A 256 4.27 -3.96 -20.79
N TRP A 257 4.98 -4.29 -19.71
CA TRP A 257 4.42 -4.25 -18.35
C TRP A 257 4.00 -2.84 -17.96
N GLN A 258 4.84 -1.84 -18.21
CA GLN A 258 4.49 -0.44 -17.91
C GLN A 258 3.22 0.00 -18.64
N ARG A 259 3.00 -0.45 -19.89
CA ARG A 259 1.76 -0.16 -20.63
C ARG A 259 0.53 -0.81 -20.00
N ILE A 260 0.67 -2.03 -19.47
CA ILE A 260 -0.41 -2.73 -18.76
C ILE A 260 -0.76 -1.95 -17.50
N ILE A 261 0.26 -1.63 -16.68
CA ILE A 261 0.11 -0.88 -15.44
C ILE A 261 -0.50 0.51 -15.69
N ALA A 262 -0.06 1.21 -16.72
CA ALA A 262 -0.61 2.52 -17.06
C ALA A 262 -2.10 2.45 -17.43
N ARG A 263 -2.52 1.43 -18.19
CA ARG A 263 -3.94 1.20 -18.54
C ARG A 263 -4.76 0.83 -17.32
N HIS A 264 -4.21 -0.03 -16.45
CA HIS A 264 -4.88 -0.43 -15.20
C HIS A 264 -5.06 0.76 -14.26
N PHE A 265 -4.01 1.56 -14.07
CA PHE A 265 -4.08 2.81 -13.31
C PHE A 265 -5.14 3.77 -13.88
N LYS A 266 -5.14 3.96 -15.21
CA LYS A 266 -6.15 4.81 -15.86
C LYS A 266 -7.56 4.31 -15.61
N SER A 267 -7.80 3.00 -15.66
CA SER A 267 -9.14 2.43 -15.41
C SER A 267 -9.60 2.67 -13.97
N ILE A 268 -8.71 2.59 -12.99
CA ILE A 268 -9.02 2.91 -11.58
C ILE A 268 -9.45 4.38 -11.43
N VAL A 269 -8.68 5.29 -12.04
CA VAL A 269 -8.97 6.72 -12.03
C VAL A 269 -10.33 7.03 -12.67
N ASP A 270 -10.57 6.45 -13.84
CA ASP A 270 -11.81 6.65 -14.60
C ASP A 270 -13.05 6.06 -13.88
N SER A 271 -12.88 5.01 -13.09
CA SER A 271 -13.93 4.39 -12.28
C SER A 271 -14.40 5.24 -11.10
N GLY A 272 -13.63 6.27 -10.71
CA GLY A 272 -14.05 7.23 -9.70
C GLY A 272 -13.53 6.96 -8.29
N PHE A 273 -12.61 6.02 -8.08
CA PHE A 273 -11.89 5.87 -6.80
C PHE A 273 -11.24 7.18 -6.38
N ASP A 274 -11.13 7.42 -5.08
CA ASP A 274 -10.51 8.63 -4.55
C ASP A 274 -8.97 8.59 -4.62
N GLY A 275 -8.39 7.39 -4.72
CA GLY A 275 -6.94 7.21 -4.80
C GLY A 275 -6.52 5.78 -5.07
N VAL A 276 -5.19 5.57 -5.04
CA VAL A 276 -4.56 4.27 -5.29
C VAL A 276 -3.58 3.94 -4.18
N PHE A 277 -3.65 2.72 -3.67
CA PHE A 277 -2.70 2.12 -2.75
C PHE A 277 -1.76 1.19 -3.52
N PHE A 278 -0.52 1.61 -3.71
CA PHE A 278 0.49 0.83 -4.43
C PHE A 278 1.13 -0.23 -3.54
N THR A 279 1.18 -1.46 -4.05
CA THR A 279 1.85 -2.62 -3.44
C THR A 279 2.83 -3.26 -4.41
N GLY A 280 3.65 -4.20 -3.93
CA GLY A 280 4.66 -4.90 -4.75
C GLY A 280 5.95 -4.10 -4.95
N LEU A 281 6.10 -2.95 -4.32
CA LEU A 281 7.30 -2.12 -4.46
C LEU A 281 8.56 -2.82 -3.94
N GLU A 282 8.43 -3.70 -2.95
CA GLU A 282 9.50 -4.49 -2.35
C GLU A 282 10.19 -5.47 -3.33
N ASN A 283 9.55 -5.81 -4.44
CA ASN A 283 10.13 -6.72 -5.43
C ASN A 283 11.37 -6.16 -6.14
N HIS A 284 11.64 -4.85 -6.05
CA HIS A 284 12.90 -4.28 -6.51
C HIS A 284 14.12 -4.94 -5.83
N LEU A 285 13.99 -5.33 -4.55
CA LEU A 285 15.06 -6.01 -3.81
C LEU A 285 15.45 -7.36 -4.40
N TYR A 286 14.50 -8.07 -5.02
CA TYR A 286 14.76 -9.30 -5.73
C TYR A 286 15.70 -9.05 -6.92
N PHE A 287 15.40 -8.02 -7.70
CA PHE A 287 16.19 -7.70 -8.88
C PHE A 287 17.58 -7.15 -8.53
N GLU A 288 17.70 -6.35 -7.50
CA GLU A 288 18.97 -5.82 -7.03
C GLU A 288 19.93 -6.91 -6.55
N LYS A 289 19.42 -7.96 -5.91
CA LYS A 289 20.23 -9.10 -5.48
C LYS A 289 20.77 -9.91 -6.67
N GLN A 290 20.07 -9.90 -7.81
CA GLN A 290 20.45 -10.68 -9.00
C GLN A 290 21.35 -9.91 -9.95
N THR A 291 21.33 -8.60 -9.91
CA THR A 291 22.20 -7.76 -10.73
C THR A 291 23.12 -7.01 -9.79
N PRO A 292 24.25 -7.61 -9.35
CA PRO A 292 25.28 -6.85 -8.69
C PRO A 292 25.64 -5.70 -9.64
N LEU A 293 25.40 -4.47 -9.23
CA LEU A 293 25.86 -3.32 -9.97
C LEU A 293 27.39 -3.42 -10.01
N GLU A 294 27.98 -3.67 -11.19
CA GLU A 294 29.40 -3.57 -11.45
C GLU A 294 29.91 -2.16 -11.18
#